data_90526913600d0b5ced42d545af72149e
#
_entry.id   90526913600d0b5ced42d545af72149e
#
_cell.length_a   1.000
_cell.length_b   1.000
_cell.length_c   1.000
_cell.angle_alpha   90.00
_cell.angle_beta   90.00
_cell.angle_gamma   90.00
#
_symmetry.space_group_name_H-M   'P 1'
#
loop_
_entity.id
_entity.type
_entity.pdbx_description
1 polymer ?
#
loop_
_entity_poly.entity_id
_entity_poly.type
_entity_poly.pdbx_seq_one_letter_code
_entity_poly.pdbx_strand_id
1 'polypeptide(L)'
;MVTRHNFPNPERFEPDAREYVPLKADKCFVLYLIGIGLFAFGFLDYSLIAMHVSRTASDVISAEVLPLLYSAAMLVDAAAALLFGYLYDRRGMEVLVASAIVSAPFSFLVFLGNSSLTLIAGVVMWGIGMGAQESILKAAVTDMTPKSSRATGFGIFSLAFGIAWFLGSWTLGILYDVNMTLMAAVSAACQLLAIPFYILSSNLMNKSRGTA
;
A
#
# COMPACT_ATOMS: atom_id res chain seq x y z
N MET A 1 36.96 -2.99 12.58
CA MET A 1 38.02 -2.45 13.44
C MET A 1 37.98 -0.93 13.55
N VAL A 2 37.71 -0.18 12.50
CA VAL A 2 37.67 1.31 12.46
C VAL A 2 36.58 1.91 13.38
N THR A 3 35.39 1.32 13.42
CA THR A 3 34.25 1.79 14.25
C THR A 3 34.53 1.73 15.75
N ARG A 4 35.25 0.70 16.22
CA ARG A 4 35.57 0.53 17.65
C ARG A 4 36.64 1.52 18.13
N HIS A 5 37.49 2.02 17.23
CA HIS A 5 38.50 3.02 17.53
C HIS A 5 37.92 4.43 17.64
N ASN A 6 36.96 4.76 16.74
CA ASN A 6 36.33 6.09 16.71
C ASN A 6 35.17 6.23 17.72
N PHE A 7 34.58 5.12 18.15
CA PHE A 7 33.45 5.11 19.11
C PHE A 7 33.71 4.08 20.22
N PRO A 8 34.59 4.39 21.19
CA PRO A 8 34.97 3.45 22.25
C PRO A 8 33.83 3.09 23.21
N ASN A 9 32.84 3.96 23.36
CA ASN A 9 31.67 3.75 24.24
C ASN A 9 30.38 3.88 23.45
N PRO A 10 29.89 2.80 22.80
CA PRO A 10 28.63 2.80 22.06
C PRO A 10 27.42 3.14 22.95
N GLU A 11 27.47 2.82 24.24
CA GLU A 11 26.41 3.14 25.22
C GLU A 11 26.09 4.63 25.33
N ARG A 12 27.05 5.51 25.00
CA ARG A 12 26.81 6.98 24.97
C ARG A 12 25.88 7.44 23.86
N PHE A 13 25.66 6.59 22.86
CA PHE A 13 24.78 6.86 21.72
C PHE A 13 23.43 6.14 21.86
N GLU A 14 23.27 5.29 22.88
CA GLU A 14 21.98 4.74 23.22
C GLU A 14 21.13 5.87 23.81
N PRO A 15 19.95 6.15 23.21
CA PRO A 15 19.04 7.12 23.81
C PRO A 15 18.64 6.60 25.19
N ASP A 16 18.59 7.51 26.18
CA ASP A 16 18.10 7.21 27.52
C ASP A 16 16.84 6.35 27.43
N ALA A 17 16.74 5.34 28.29
CA ALA A 17 15.60 4.42 28.35
C ALA A 17 14.32 5.25 28.43
N ARG A 18 13.63 5.38 27.26
CA ARG A 18 12.42 6.19 27.18
C ARG A 18 11.34 5.48 27.95
N GLU A 19 10.64 6.24 28.78
CA GLU A 19 9.47 5.71 29.47
C GLU A 19 8.51 5.10 28.44
N TYR A 20 8.21 3.81 28.61
CA TYR A 20 7.35 3.07 27.69
C TYR A 20 5.92 3.59 27.81
N VAL A 21 5.45 4.26 26.78
CA VAL A 21 4.06 4.64 26.65
C VAL A 21 3.35 3.55 25.84
N PRO A 22 2.43 2.79 26.45
CA PRO A 22 1.71 1.74 25.74
C PRO A 22 0.90 2.35 24.57
N LEU A 23 0.90 1.66 23.45
CA LEU A 23 0.09 2.05 22.30
C LEU A 23 -1.39 1.94 22.69
N LYS A 24 -2.07 3.05 22.81
CA LYS A 24 -3.54 3.06 22.89
C LYS A 24 -4.05 3.02 21.44
N ALA A 25 -4.77 1.96 21.09
CA ALA A 25 -5.47 1.87 19.82
C ALA A 25 -6.60 2.90 19.81
N ASP A 26 -6.27 4.11 19.42
CA ASP A 26 -7.19 5.20 19.33
C ASP A 26 -8.08 5.05 18.07
N LYS A 27 -9.23 5.72 18.04
CA LYS A 27 -10.19 5.63 16.92
C LYS A 27 -9.55 6.00 15.58
N CYS A 28 -8.61 6.93 15.57
CA CYS A 28 -7.87 7.35 14.39
C CYS A 28 -7.06 6.18 13.80
N PHE A 29 -6.28 5.50 14.63
CA PHE A 29 -5.45 4.36 14.22
C PHE A 29 -6.30 3.16 13.78
N VAL A 30 -7.41 2.87 14.49
CA VAL A 30 -8.32 1.77 14.11
C VAL A 30 -8.96 2.03 12.75
N LEU A 31 -9.49 3.23 12.50
CA LEU A 31 -10.06 3.59 11.19
C LEU A 31 -9.03 3.51 10.08
N TYR A 32 -7.81 3.94 10.36
CA TYR A 32 -6.70 3.81 9.43
C TYR A 32 -6.41 2.33 9.10
N LEU A 33 -6.36 1.44 10.10
CA LEU A 33 -6.15 0.01 9.88
C LEU A 33 -7.28 -0.64 9.06
N ILE A 34 -8.54 -0.22 9.27
CA ILE A 34 -9.67 -0.71 8.45
C ILE A 34 -9.50 -0.24 7.00
N GLY A 35 -9.18 1.02 6.78
CA GLY A 35 -8.95 1.57 5.44
C GLY A 35 -7.83 0.83 4.71
N ILE A 36 -6.69 0.62 5.39
CA ILE A 36 -5.58 -0.16 4.83
C ILE A 36 -5.98 -1.60 4.53
N GLY A 37 -6.70 -2.23 5.45
CA GLY A 37 -7.17 -3.60 5.27
C GLY A 37 -8.04 -3.74 4.02
N LEU A 38 -8.98 -2.82 3.81
CA LEU A 38 -9.82 -2.79 2.61
C LEU A 38 -8.99 -2.55 1.34
N PHE A 39 -8.05 -1.61 1.40
CA PHE A 39 -7.17 -1.32 0.27
C PHE A 39 -6.30 -2.54 -0.08
N ALA A 40 -5.65 -3.13 0.91
CA ALA A 40 -4.80 -4.32 0.74
C ALA A 40 -5.59 -5.54 0.24
N PHE A 41 -6.82 -5.73 0.74
CA PHE A 41 -7.71 -6.78 0.28
C PHE A 41 -8.06 -6.65 -1.21
N GLY A 42 -8.32 -5.41 -1.67
CA GLY A 42 -8.64 -5.13 -3.07
C GLY A 42 -7.43 -5.10 -4.01
N PHE A 43 -6.21 -5.04 -3.47
CA PHE A 43 -5.00 -4.87 -4.28
C PHE A 43 -4.42 -6.23 -4.69
N LEU A 44 -4.45 -6.51 -6.00
CA LEU A 44 -4.02 -7.77 -6.58
C LEU A 44 -2.49 -7.85 -6.71
N ASP A 45 -1.95 -9.06 -6.51
CA ASP A 45 -0.54 -9.36 -6.74
C ASP A 45 -0.19 -9.38 -8.24
N TYR A 46 1.05 -9.00 -8.56
CA TYR A 46 1.57 -9.11 -9.92
C TYR A 46 1.55 -10.55 -10.46
N SER A 47 1.64 -11.54 -9.58
CA SER A 47 1.54 -12.96 -9.94
C SER A 47 0.23 -13.30 -10.65
N LEU A 48 -0.89 -12.70 -10.21
CA LEU A 48 -2.19 -12.89 -10.87
C LEU A 48 -2.24 -12.17 -12.22
N ILE A 49 -1.62 -11.00 -12.35
CA ILE A 49 -1.46 -10.30 -13.63
C ILE A 49 -0.65 -11.14 -14.61
N ALA A 50 0.49 -11.67 -14.17
CA ALA A 50 1.37 -12.51 -14.99
C ALA A 50 0.65 -13.80 -15.43
N MET A 51 -0.11 -14.42 -14.51
CA MET A 51 -0.92 -15.61 -14.84
C MET A 51 -1.99 -15.27 -15.87
N HIS A 52 -2.69 -14.14 -15.73
CA HIS A 52 -3.71 -13.70 -16.67
C HIS A 52 -3.13 -13.51 -18.08
N VAL A 53 -2.03 -12.78 -18.18
CA VAL A 53 -1.34 -12.54 -19.47
C VAL A 53 -0.92 -13.87 -20.11
N SER A 54 -0.33 -14.78 -19.33
CA SER A 54 0.13 -16.08 -19.83
C SER A 54 -1.01 -16.97 -20.31
N ARG A 55 -2.21 -16.88 -19.70
CA ARG A 55 -3.35 -17.75 -20.01
C ARG A 55 -4.28 -17.19 -21.08
N THR A 56 -4.50 -15.88 -21.07
CA THR A 56 -5.62 -15.27 -21.81
C THR A 56 -5.20 -14.16 -22.75
N ALA A 57 -4.08 -13.51 -22.48
CA ALA A 57 -3.62 -12.34 -23.21
C ALA A 57 -2.26 -12.57 -23.91
N SER A 58 -1.87 -13.81 -24.16
CA SER A 58 -0.61 -14.17 -24.83
C SER A 58 -0.53 -13.60 -26.25
N ASP A 59 -1.67 -13.41 -26.91
CA ASP A 59 -1.76 -12.78 -28.24
C ASP A 59 -1.56 -11.25 -28.16
N VAL A 60 -1.77 -10.67 -26.98
CA VAL A 60 -1.64 -9.22 -26.73
C VAL A 60 -0.23 -8.85 -26.32
N ILE A 61 0.35 -9.62 -25.41
CA ILE A 61 1.74 -9.49 -24.95
C ILE A 61 2.32 -10.90 -24.75
N SER A 62 3.50 -11.15 -25.37
CA SER A 62 4.21 -12.42 -25.18
C SER A 62 4.61 -12.61 -23.72
N ALA A 63 4.50 -13.84 -23.21
CA ALA A 63 4.91 -14.19 -21.85
C ALA A 63 6.38 -13.89 -21.56
N GLU A 64 7.24 -13.86 -22.58
CA GLU A 64 8.66 -13.52 -22.47
C GLU A 64 8.91 -12.06 -22.05
N VAL A 65 7.93 -11.18 -22.31
CA VAL A 65 7.99 -9.75 -21.94
C VAL A 65 7.56 -9.49 -20.50
N LEU A 66 6.91 -10.46 -19.82
CA LEU A 66 6.41 -10.29 -18.46
C LEU A 66 7.46 -9.84 -17.43
N PRO A 67 8.70 -10.39 -17.42
CA PRO A 67 9.73 -9.90 -16.50
C PRO A 67 10.13 -8.45 -16.78
N LEU A 68 10.14 -8.03 -18.05
CA LEU A 68 10.44 -6.65 -18.44
C LEU A 68 9.29 -5.72 -18.03
N LEU A 69 8.05 -6.15 -18.21
CA LEU A 69 6.86 -5.41 -17.79
C LEU A 69 6.84 -5.22 -16.26
N TYR A 70 7.20 -6.26 -15.51
CA TYR A 70 7.36 -6.16 -14.05
C TYR A 70 8.47 -5.17 -13.67
N SER A 71 9.63 -5.25 -14.33
CA SER A 71 10.74 -4.32 -14.08
C SER A 71 10.34 -2.87 -14.36
N ALA A 72 9.58 -2.62 -15.43
CA ALA A 72 9.03 -1.31 -15.75
C ALA A 72 8.02 -0.85 -14.69
N ALA A 73 7.15 -1.75 -14.21
CA ALA A 73 6.22 -1.46 -13.13
C ALA A 73 6.95 -1.07 -11.83
N MET A 74 8.06 -1.74 -11.50
CA MET A 74 8.89 -1.40 -10.33
C MET A 74 9.59 -0.05 -10.47
N LEU A 75 9.95 0.37 -11.68
CA LEU A 75 10.46 1.74 -11.91
C LEU A 75 9.36 2.79 -11.67
N VAL A 76 8.14 2.51 -12.13
CA VAL A 76 6.98 3.37 -11.86
C VAL A 76 6.68 3.42 -10.37
N ASP A 77 6.71 2.27 -9.69
CA ASP A 77 6.56 2.15 -8.24
C ASP A 77 7.57 3.03 -7.49
N ALA A 78 8.86 2.92 -7.81
CA ALA A 78 9.91 3.72 -7.19
C ALA A 78 9.70 5.23 -7.39
N ALA A 79 9.34 5.65 -8.61
CA ALA A 79 9.03 7.05 -8.90
C ALA A 79 7.78 7.53 -8.15
N ALA A 80 6.74 6.70 -8.11
CA ALA A 80 5.50 6.96 -7.37
C ALA A 80 5.76 7.04 -5.86
N ALA A 81 6.57 6.14 -5.29
CA ALA A 81 6.93 6.15 -3.88
C ALA A 81 7.59 7.47 -3.47
N LEU A 82 8.53 7.98 -4.29
CA LEU A 82 9.17 9.27 -4.05
C LEU A 82 8.17 10.43 -4.15
N LEU A 83 7.34 10.43 -5.19
CA LEU A 83 6.33 11.49 -5.40
C LEU A 83 5.30 11.50 -4.26
N PHE A 84 4.76 10.35 -3.91
CA PHE A 84 3.75 10.23 -2.86
C PHE A 84 4.34 10.51 -1.48
N GLY A 85 5.59 10.11 -1.20
CA GLY A 85 6.29 10.49 0.02
C GLY A 85 6.41 12.00 0.16
N TYR A 86 6.86 12.69 -0.90
CA TYR A 86 6.94 14.14 -0.93
C TYR A 86 5.56 14.83 -0.77
N LEU A 87 4.53 14.30 -1.41
CA LEU A 87 3.17 14.83 -1.29
C LEU A 87 2.61 14.59 0.12
N TYR A 88 2.93 13.45 0.73
CA TYR A 88 2.51 13.13 2.09
C TYR A 88 3.10 14.11 3.11
N ASP A 89 4.36 14.48 2.98
CA ASP A 89 5.01 15.49 3.84
C ASP A 89 4.32 16.86 3.77
N ARG A 90 3.63 17.16 2.66
CA ARG A 90 2.92 18.42 2.45
C ARG A 90 1.43 18.39 2.73
N ARG A 91 0.75 17.30 2.41
CA ARG A 91 -0.71 17.17 2.46
C ARG A 91 -1.20 16.10 3.44
N GLY A 92 -0.28 15.35 4.05
CA GLY A 92 -0.63 14.29 5.01
C GLY A 92 -1.46 13.18 4.37
N MET A 93 -2.40 12.66 5.13
CA MET A 93 -3.20 11.49 4.77
C MET A 93 -4.14 11.66 3.57
N GLU A 94 -4.40 12.89 3.12
CA GLU A 94 -5.24 13.12 1.92
C GLU A 94 -4.66 12.47 0.67
N VAL A 95 -3.33 12.28 0.64
CA VAL A 95 -2.62 11.64 -0.46
C VAL A 95 -2.98 10.16 -0.61
N LEU A 96 -3.39 9.49 0.48
CA LEU A 96 -3.91 8.10 0.44
C LEU A 96 -5.22 8.02 -0.37
N VAL A 97 -6.06 9.04 -0.26
CA VAL A 97 -7.30 9.13 -1.05
C VAL A 97 -6.97 9.23 -2.54
N ALA A 98 -6.02 10.11 -2.89
CA ALA A 98 -5.59 10.26 -4.28
C ALA A 98 -4.98 8.97 -4.84
N SER A 99 -4.15 8.26 -4.05
CA SER A 99 -3.54 7.00 -4.47
C SER A 99 -4.59 5.92 -4.73
N ALA A 100 -5.59 5.80 -3.86
CA ALA A 100 -6.68 4.83 -4.02
C ALA A 100 -7.52 5.10 -5.27
N ILE A 101 -7.81 6.37 -5.58
CA ILE A 101 -8.56 6.75 -6.78
C ILE A 101 -7.75 6.43 -8.05
N VAL A 102 -6.45 6.72 -8.05
CA VAL A 102 -5.59 6.48 -9.22
C VAL A 102 -5.35 4.99 -9.43
N SER A 103 -5.18 4.22 -8.35
CA SER A 103 -4.91 2.79 -8.48
C SER A 103 -6.15 1.95 -8.79
N ALA A 104 -7.33 2.25 -8.23
CA ALA A 104 -8.52 1.41 -8.33
C ALA A 104 -8.89 0.92 -9.75
N PRO A 105 -8.74 1.72 -10.84
CA PRO A 105 -9.08 1.27 -12.18
C PRO A 105 -8.14 0.20 -12.77
N PHE A 106 -6.98 -0.06 -12.17
CA PHE A 106 -5.98 -0.96 -12.75
C PHE A 106 -6.54 -2.35 -13.04
N SER A 107 -7.39 -2.88 -12.15
CA SER A 107 -7.97 -4.22 -12.30
C SER A 107 -8.85 -4.33 -13.55
N PHE A 108 -9.65 -3.31 -13.88
CA PHE A 108 -10.42 -3.30 -15.11
C PHE A 108 -9.53 -3.22 -16.36
N LEU A 109 -8.50 -2.39 -16.32
CA LEU A 109 -7.60 -2.20 -17.47
C LEU A 109 -6.77 -3.47 -17.75
N VAL A 110 -6.30 -4.14 -16.70
CA VAL A 110 -5.50 -5.35 -16.84
C VAL A 110 -6.34 -6.53 -17.27
N PHE A 111 -7.47 -6.79 -16.60
CA PHE A 111 -8.20 -8.05 -16.74
C PHE A 111 -9.34 -8.01 -17.77
N LEU A 112 -9.84 -6.83 -18.11
CA LEU A 112 -10.92 -6.68 -19.09
C LEU A 112 -10.48 -5.90 -20.33
N GLY A 113 -9.25 -5.39 -20.35
CA GLY A 113 -8.69 -4.70 -21.50
C GLY A 113 -8.29 -5.66 -22.61
N ASN A 114 -8.60 -5.32 -23.87
CA ASN A 114 -8.35 -6.16 -25.03
C ASN A 114 -7.17 -5.65 -25.89
N SER A 115 -6.30 -4.80 -25.34
CA SER A 115 -5.16 -4.26 -26.08
C SER A 115 -3.91 -4.16 -25.21
N SER A 116 -2.73 -4.19 -25.85
CA SER A 116 -1.45 -4.00 -25.16
C SER A 116 -1.41 -2.66 -24.42
N LEU A 117 -2.04 -1.62 -24.97
CA LEU A 117 -2.07 -0.30 -24.35
C LEU A 117 -2.86 -0.30 -23.05
N THR A 118 -4.04 -0.94 -23.01
CA THR A 118 -4.86 -1.02 -21.79
C THR A 118 -4.17 -1.84 -20.71
N LEU A 119 -3.53 -2.94 -21.09
CA LEU A 119 -2.78 -3.78 -20.17
C LEU A 119 -1.57 -3.02 -19.58
N ILE A 120 -0.77 -2.35 -20.41
CA ILE A 120 0.38 -1.54 -19.95
C ILE A 120 -0.10 -0.40 -19.05
N ALA A 121 -1.18 0.31 -19.43
CA ALA A 121 -1.76 1.36 -18.60
C ALA A 121 -2.22 0.84 -17.23
N GLY A 122 -2.86 -0.33 -17.20
CA GLY A 122 -3.26 -0.99 -15.97
C GLY A 122 -2.07 -1.36 -15.08
N VAL A 123 -1.00 -1.91 -15.67
CA VAL A 123 0.23 -2.25 -14.95
C VAL A 123 0.94 -1.00 -14.42
N VAL A 124 0.93 0.10 -15.16
CA VAL A 124 1.44 1.41 -14.68
C VAL A 124 0.63 1.91 -13.48
N MET A 125 -0.70 1.85 -13.55
CA MET A 125 -1.56 2.23 -12.41
C MET A 125 -1.37 1.31 -11.20
N TRP A 126 -1.14 0.02 -11.42
CA TRP A 126 -0.77 -0.92 -10.38
C TRP A 126 0.55 -0.52 -9.71
N GLY A 127 1.60 -0.22 -10.50
CA GLY A 127 2.88 0.28 -9.99
C GLY A 127 2.74 1.57 -9.18
N ILE A 128 1.91 2.52 -9.64
CA ILE A 128 1.61 3.74 -8.89
C ILE A 128 0.97 3.42 -7.53
N GLY A 129 -0.01 2.51 -7.50
CA GLY A 129 -0.65 2.07 -6.26
C GLY A 129 0.33 1.38 -5.31
N MET A 130 1.25 0.58 -5.83
CA MET A 130 2.30 -0.10 -5.05
C MET A 130 3.23 0.91 -4.39
N GLY A 131 3.73 1.90 -5.13
CA GLY A 131 4.60 2.96 -4.59
C GLY A 131 3.95 3.80 -3.51
N ALA A 132 2.66 4.07 -3.64
CA ALA A 132 1.89 4.73 -2.59
C ALA A 132 1.82 3.88 -1.32
N GLN A 133 1.60 2.56 -1.43
CA GLN A 133 1.58 1.66 -0.27
C GLN A 133 2.92 1.62 0.44
N GLU A 134 4.01 1.52 -0.29
CA GLU A 134 5.34 1.38 0.30
C GLU A 134 5.79 2.64 1.05
N SER A 135 5.43 3.82 0.57
CA SER A 135 5.86 5.09 1.15
C SER A 135 4.88 5.62 2.21
N ILE A 136 3.62 5.82 1.83
CA ILE A 136 2.66 6.58 2.67
C ILE A 136 2.16 5.75 3.84
N LEU A 137 1.90 4.44 3.64
CA LEU A 137 1.29 3.64 4.70
C LEU A 137 2.19 3.56 5.93
N LYS A 138 3.50 3.44 5.72
CA LYS A 138 4.49 3.41 6.81
C LYS A 138 4.65 4.78 7.49
N ALA A 139 4.62 5.86 6.70
CA ALA A 139 4.70 7.23 7.21
C ALA A 139 3.51 7.54 8.13
N ALA A 140 2.29 7.18 7.72
CA ALA A 140 1.07 7.39 8.51
C ALA A 140 1.09 6.63 9.85
N VAL A 141 1.59 5.39 9.90
CA VAL A 141 1.78 4.66 11.18
C VAL A 141 2.73 5.42 12.11
N THR A 142 3.81 5.96 11.55
CA THR A 142 4.80 6.76 12.32
C THR A 142 4.17 7.99 12.94
N ASP A 143 3.27 8.65 12.23
CA ASP A 143 2.57 9.87 12.69
C ASP A 143 1.50 9.60 13.76
N MET A 144 0.92 8.40 13.75
CA MET A 144 -0.15 8.00 14.67
C MET A 144 0.36 7.31 15.93
N THR A 145 1.65 6.90 15.97
CA THR A 145 2.18 6.11 17.07
C THR A 145 3.21 6.87 17.88
N PRO A 146 3.17 6.81 19.25
CA PRO A 146 4.21 7.37 20.11
C PRO A 146 5.58 6.78 19.77
N LYS A 147 6.63 7.60 19.89
CA LYS A 147 8.01 7.17 19.58
C LYS A 147 8.44 5.91 20.33
N SER A 148 7.99 5.71 21.57
CA SER A 148 8.33 4.56 22.42
C SER A 148 7.59 3.26 22.06
N SER A 149 6.46 3.34 21.33
CA SER A 149 5.63 2.18 20.94
C SER A 149 5.49 2.02 19.42
N ARG A 150 6.33 2.71 18.63
CA ARG A 150 6.33 2.61 17.16
C ARG A 150 6.51 1.18 16.66
N ALA A 151 7.42 0.41 17.26
CA ALA A 151 7.64 -0.98 16.88
C ALA A 151 6.35 -1.81 17.02
N THR A 152 5.60 -1.61 18.11
CA THR A 152 4.29 -2.24 18.32
C THR A 152 3.26 -1.78 17.28
N GLY A 153 3.22 -0.48 16.99
CA GLY A 153 2.35 0.08 15.95
C GLY A 153 2.62 -0.51 14.57
N PHE A 154 3.88 -0.61 14.18
CA PHE A 154 4.28 -1.28 12.94
C PHE A 154 3.95 -2.77 12.93
N GLY A 155 4.09 -3.47 14.07
CA GLY A 155 3.71 -4.87 14.20
C GLY A 155 2.21 -5.09 13.96
N ILE A 156 1.35 -4.29 14.59
CA ILE A 156 -0.11 -4.34 14.40
C ILE A 156 -0.49 -4.00 12.94
N PHE A 157 0.11 -2.94 12.38
CA PHE A 157 -0.06 -2.57 10.99
C PHE A 157 0.30 -3.72 10.04
N SER A 158 1.50 -4.29 10.19
CA SER A 158 1.99 -5.36 9.31
C SER A 158 1.14 -6.61 9.40
N LEU A 159 0.64 -6.95 10.60
CA LEU A 159 -0.25 -8.08 10.81
C LEU A 159 -1.61 -7.84 10.12
N ALA A 160 -2.23 -6.68 10.34
CA ALA A 160 -3.52 -6.33 9.73
C ALA A 160 -3.43 -6.28 8.21
N PHE A 161 -2.39 -5.61 7.69
CA PHE A 161 -2.10 -5.52 6.26
C PHE A 161 -1.86 -6.90 5.65
N GLY A 162 -1.00 -7.72 6.25
CA GLY A 162 -0.65 -9.05 5.73
C GLY A 162 -1.84 -10.01 5.70
N ILE A 163 -2.67 -10.02 6.76
CA ILE A 163 -3.90 -10.83 6.80
C ILE A 163 -4.88 -10.37 5.71
N ALA A 164 -5.10 -9.06 5.58
CA ALA A 164 -6.01 -8.50 4.58
C ALA A 164 -5.52 -8.79 3.15
N TRP A 165 -4.22 -8.63 2.89
CA TRP A 165 -3.60 -8.95 1.62
C TRP A 165 -3.76 -10.44 1.26
N PHE A 166 -3.46 -11.33 2.22
CA PHE A 166 -3.62 -12.77 2.03
C PHE A 166 -5.07 -13.15 1.70
N LEU A 167 -6.02 -12.69 2.51
CA LEU A 167 -7.45 -12.96 2.29
C LEU A 167 -7.95 -12.37 0.96
N GLY A 168 -7.48 -11.17 0.61
CA GLY A 168 -7.76 -10.53 -0.66
C GLY A 168 -7.24 -11.33 -1.84
N SER A 169 -5.95 -11.66 -1.85
CA SER A 169 -5.33 -12.44 -2.92
C SER A 169 -6.00 -13.80 -3.08
N TRP A 170 -6.34 -14.47 -1.98
CA TRP A 170 -7.06 -15.74 -2.02
C TRP A 170 -8.47 -15.60 -2.60
N THR A 171 -9.25 -14.64 -2.09
CA THR A 171 -10.64 -14.42 -2.55
C THR A 171 -10.69 -13.98 -4.01
N LEU A 172 -9.84 -13.02 -4.39
CA LEU A 172 -9.79 -12.49 -5.74
C LEU A 172 -9.25 -13.53 -6.74
N GLY A 173 -8.32 -14.41 -6.29
CA GLY A 173 -7.87 -15.56 -7.09
C GLY A 173 -9.00 -16.54 -7.39
N ILE A 174 -9.85 -16.86 -6.41
CA ILE A 174 -11.04 -17.69 -6.64
C ILE A 174 -12.02 -17.00 -7.59
N LEU A 175 -12.27 -15.71 -7.37
CA LEU A 175 -13.18 -14.93 -8.21
C LEU A 175 -12.67 -14.80 -9.65
N TYR A 176 -11.36 -14.82 -9.87
CA TYR A 176 -10.76 -14.81 -11.20
C TYR A 176 -11.23 -16.01 -12.04
N ASP A 177 -11.25 -17.21 -11.46
CA ASP A 177 -11.69 -18.43 -12.15
C ASP A 177 -13.22 -18.49 -12.33
N VAL A 178 -14.01 -17.84 -11.46
CA VAL A 178 -15.48 -17.85 -11.51
C VAL A 178 -16.03 -16.74 -12.41
N ASN A 179 -15.58 -15.51 -12.20
CA ASN A 179 -16.04 -14.34 -12.95
C ASN A 179 -15.03 -13.20 -12.85
N MET A 180 -14.28 -12.99 -13.90
CA MET A 180 -13.21 -11.99 -13.98
C MET A 180 -13.75 -10.56 -13.83
N THR A 181 -14.93 -10.26 -14.36
CA THR A 181 -15.57 -8.94 -14.22
C THR A 181 -15.93 -8.66 -12.76
N LEU A 182 -16.49 -9.66 -12.07
CA LEU A 182 -16.81 -9.55 -10.65
C LEU A 182 -15.54 -9.37 -9.81
N MET A 183 -14.49 -10.13 -10.12
CA MET A 183 -13.16 -9.98 -9.47
C MET A 183 -12.62 -8.56 -9.61
N ALA A 184 -12.61 -8.01 -10.84
CA ALA A 184 -12.14 -6.64 -11.09
C ALA A 184 -13.00 -5.58 -10.36
N ALA A 185 -14.33 -5.79 -10.34
CA ALA A 185 -15.24 -4.90 -9.62
C ALA A 185 -15.03 -4.94 -8.11
N VAL A 186 -14.85 -6.13 -7.51
CA VAL A 186 -14.57 -6.30 -6.08
C VAL A 186 -13.22 -5.67 -5.72
N SER A 187 -12.18 -5.89 -6.54
CA SER A 187 -10.87 -5.27 -6.37
C SER A 187 -10.97 -3.75 -6.31
N ALA A 188 -11.58 -3.12 -7.31
CA ALA A 188 -11.74 -1.67 -7.36
C ALA A 188 -12.66 -1.14 -6.23
N ALA A 189 -13.76 -1.83 -5.95
CA ALA A 189 -14.69 -1.45 -4.90
C ALA A 189 -14.03 -1.44 -3.51
N CYS A 190 -13.24 -2.46 -3.17
CA CYS A 190 -12.52 -2.51 -1.90
C CYS A 190 -11.52 -1.36 -1.76
N GLN A 191 -10.78 -1.03 -2.82
CA GLN A 191 -9.85 0.10 -2.82
C GLN A 191 -10.59 1.44 -2.63
N LEU A 192 -11.71 1.65 -3.32
CA LEU A 192 -12.51 2.86 -3.18
C LEU A 192 -13.22 2.94 -1.82
N LEU A 193 -13.67 1.81 -1.26
CA LEU A 193 -14.26 1.74 0.08
C LEU A 193 -13.25 2.06 1.20
N ALA A 194 -11.94 2.01 0.94
CA ALA A 194 -10.93 2.48 1.88
C ALA A 194 -10.97 4.02 2.07
N ILE A 195 -11.43 4.77 1.06
CA ILE A 195 -11.41 6.24 1.03
C ILE A 195 -12.14 6.87 2.23
N PRO A 196 -13.41 6.54 2.55
CA PRO A 196 -14.09 7.13 3.68
C PRO A 196 -13.35 6.90 5.01
N PHE A 197 -12.70 5.75 5.19
CA PHE A 197 -11.92 5.46 6.39
C PHE A 197 -10.65 6.30 6.46
N TYR A 198 -9.97 6.55 5.34
CA TYR A 198 -8.83 7.47 5.28
C TYR A 198 -9.24 8.90 5.61
N ILE A 199 -10.36 9.38 5.07
CA ILE A 199 -10.88 10.73 5.34
C ILE A 199 -11.25 10.88 6.82
N LEU A 200 -11.96 9.91 7.38
CA LEU A 200 -12.35 9.94 8.79
C LEU A 200 -11.14 9.91 9.73
N SER A 201 -10.16 9.06 9.42
CA SER A 201 -8.91 8.99 10.18
C SER A 201 -8.13 10.30 10.09
N SER A 202 -7.99 10.87 8.89
CA SER A 202 -7.34 12.18 8.67
C SER A 202 -7.99 13.29 9.48
N ASN A 203 -9.32 13.38 9.44
CA ASN A 203 -10.10 14.40 10.18
C ASN A 203 -9.90 14.28 11.71
N LEU A 204 -9.87 13.06 12.25
CA LEU A 204 -9.62 12.83 13.66
C LEU A 204 -8.20 13.22 14.06
N MET A 205 -7.22 12.89 13.24
CA MET A 205 -5.82 13.24 13.47
C MET A 205 -5.62 14.76 13.46
N ASN A 206 -6.21 15.46 12.50
CA ASN A 206 -6.12 16.92 12.42
C ASN A 206 -6.80 17.61 13.60
N LYS A 207 -7.94 17.08 14.06
CA LYS A 207 -8.63 17.59 15.23
C LYS A 207 -7.79 17.44 16.51
N SER A 208 -7.13 16.33 16.69
CA SER A 208 -6.24 16.10 17.85
C SER A 208 -5.00 17.00 17.84
N ARG A 209 -4.47 17.33 16.68
CA ARG A 209 -3.32 18.25 16.51
C ARG A 209 -3.71 19.72 16.72
N GLY A 210 -4.96 20.12 16.40
CA GLY A 210 -5.45 21.49 16.58
C GLY A 210 -5.90 21.82 18.01
N THR A 211 -5.99 20.84 18.89
CA THR A 211 -6.38 21.00 20.30
C THR A 211 -5.19 20.90 21.27
N ALA A 212 -3.99 20.66 20.77
CA ALA A 212 -2.72 20.60 21.51
C ALA A 212 -1.90 21.86 21.27
#